data_25d019f45a860062d335e69c1a837eac
#
_entry.id   25d019f45a860062d335e69c1a837eac
#
_cell.length_a   1.000
_cell.length_b   1.000
_cell.length_c   1.000
_cell.angle_alpha   90.00
_cell.angle_beta   90.00
_cell.angle_gamma   90.00
#
_symmetry.space_group_name_H-M   'P 1'
#
loop_
_entity.id
_entity.type
_entity.pdbx_description
1 polymer ?
#
loop_
_entity_poly.entity_id
_entity_poly.type
_entity_poly.pdbx_seq_one_letter_code
_entity_poly.pdbx_strand_id
1 'polypeptide(L)'
;ASSAASDVYKRQVQVFESTRGLKVGAEAEFTGHMLEVTLGPGMLSKNYDGLQNDLDKMDGVFLKRGQYTYPLDKERVWHFVPLANVGDKVQASAWLGQVDENFQPLKIMAPFTMKGTATVKTIMPEGDYKIEDTIAILTDEEGNDIPVTMIQRWPVKRAMTNYKEKPRPFKLLETGVRVIDTLNPIVEGGTGFIPGPFGTGKTVLQHAISKQAEADIVIIAACGERANE
;
A
#
# COMPACT_ATOMS: atom_id res chain seq x y z
N ALA A 1 -6.15 31.96 1.16
CA ALA A 1 -6.72 32.07 2.50
C ALA A 1 -7.91 32.99 2.45
N SER A 2 -9.09 32.45 2.64
CA SER A 2 -10.31 33.21 2.72
C SER A 2 -10.31 34.07 3.96
N SER A 3 -10.51 35.35 3.81
CA SER A 3 -10.57 36.36 4.86
C SER A 3 -11.87 36.33 5.67
N ALA A 4 -12.63 35.31 5.67
CA ALA A 4 -13.79 35.16 6.51
C ALA A 4 -13.36 34.87 7.95
N ALA A 5 -12.73 35.87 8.57
CA ALA A 5 -12.24 35.81 9.93
C ALA A 5 -13.35 35.86 11.00
N SER A 6 -14.60 35.94 10.59
CA SER A 6 -15.72 35.99 11.53
C SER A 6 -16.34 34.63 11.82
N ASP A 7 -16.08 33.64 11.00
CA ASP A 7 -16.67 32.33 11.20
C ASP A 7 -15.69 31.43 11.95
N VAL A 8 -16.00 31.19 13.20
CA VAL A 8 -15.38 30.11 13.97
C VAL A 8 -15.77 28.80 13.30
N TYR A 9 -15.04 28.42 12.27
CA TYR A 9 -15.26 27.14 11.61
C TYR A 9 -14.89 26.02 12.57
N LYS A 10 -15.89 25.34 13.07
CA LYS A 10 -15.72 24.06 13.74
C LYS A 10 -15.29 23.06 12.67
N ARG A 11 -14.04 22.65 12.69
CA ARG A 11 -13.55 21.57 11.85
C ARG A 11 -13.70 20.27 12.62
N GLN A 12 -14.40 19.32 12.02
CA GLN A 12 -14.42 17.95 12.53
C GLN A 12 -13.22 17.19 11.99
N VAL A 13 -12.53 16.51 12.89
CA VAL A 13 -11.42 15.62 12.56
C VAL A 13 -11.73 14.22 13.09
N GLN A 14 -11.34 13.20 12.34
CA GLN A 14 -11.41 11.83 12.81
C GLN A 14 -10.12 11.53 13.55
N VAL A 15 -10.25 11.10 14.82
CA VAL A 15 -9.12 10.67 15.64
C VAL A 15 -9.10 9.16 15.69
N PHE A 16 -7.99 8.55 15.33
CA PHE A 16 -7.82 7.09 15.29
C PHE A 16 -7.43 6.49 16.64
N GLU A 17 -7.14 7.32 17.63
CA GLU A 17 -6.86 6.92 19.00
C GLU A 17 -7.93 7.42 19.97
N SER A 18 -7.86 6.97 21.22
CA SER A 18 -8.78 7.43 22.26
C SER A 18 -8.61 8.93 22.53
N THR A 19 -9.70 9.67 22.49
CA THR A 19 -9.74 11.11 22.81
C THR A 19 -9.79 11.40 24.31
N ARG A 20 -9.74 10.39 25.17
CA ARG A 20 -9.75 10.58 26.63
C ARG A 20 -8.54 11.41 27.06
N GLY A 21 -8.80 12.48 27.80
CA GLY A 21 -7.76 13.40 28.30
C GLY A 21 -7.42 14.57 27.37
N LEU A 22 -7.99 14.64 26.15
CA LEU A 22 -7.93 15.84 25.34
C LEU A 22 -8.71 16.97 26.02
N LYS A 23 -8.12 18.14 26.09
CA LYS A 23 -8.71 19.34 26.72
C LYS A 23 -8.78 20.47 25.71
N VAL A 24 -9.64 21.45 25.99
CA VAL A 24 -9.63 22.73 25.28
C VAL A 24 -8.25 23.37 25.44
N GLY A 25 -7.66 23.81 24.33
CA GLY A 25 -6.29 24.34 24.30
C GLY A 25 -5.21 23.32 23.98
N ALA A 26 -5.58 22.06 23.68
CA ALA A 26 -4.63 21.10 23.12
C ALA A 26 -4.14 21.59 21.74
N GLU A 27 -2.86 21.42 21.49
CA GLU A 27 -2.24 21.79 20.21
C GLU A 27 -2.53 20.74 19.14
N ALA A 28 -2.69 21.20 17.90
CA ALA A 28 -2.85 20.34 16.73
C ALA A 28 -1.86 20.79 15.64
N GLU A 29 -1.06 19.85 15.18
CA GLU A 29 -0.10 20.05 14.09
C GLU A 29 -0.68 19.47 12.79
N PHE A 30 -0.64 20.27 11.73
CA PHE A 30 -1.09 19.84 10.40
C PHE A 30 0.12 19.36 9.58
N THR A 31 0.10 18.10 9.17
CA THR A 31 1.17 17.51 8.36
C THR A 31 1.18 18.00 6.91
N GLY A 32 0.11 18.67 6.47
CA GLY A 32 -0.03 19.16 5.08
C GLY A 32 -0.47 18.12 4.06
N HIS A 33 -0.59 16.86 4.46
CA HIS A 33 -1.05 15.78 3.59
C HIS A 33 -2.13 14.94 4.27
N MET A 34 -2.90 14.18 3.48
CA MET A 34 -3.87 13.21 3.99
C MET A 34 -3.15 12.00 4.60
N LEU A 35 -3.89 11.16 5.32
CA LEU A 35 -3.36 9.87 5.76
C LEU A 35 -2.88 9.08 4.54
N GLU A 36 -1.62 8.68 4.55
CA GLU A 36 -0.94 7.98 3.47
C GLU A 36 -0.42 6.62 3.94
N VAL A 37 -0.36 5.68 3.01
CA VAL A 37 0.40 4.44 3.18
C VAL A 37 1.77 4.58 2.54
N THR A 38 2.75 3.95 3.15
CA THR A 38 4.11 3.82 2.62
C THR A 38 4.24 2.45 1.97
N LEU A 39 4.44 2.43 0.66
CA LEU A 39 4.53 1.22 -0.14
C LEU A 39 5.97 1.05 -0.62
N GLY A 40 6.50 -0.15 -0.54
CA GLY A 40 7.87 -0.45 -0.96
C GLY A 40 8.28 -1.87 -0.62
N PRO A 41 9.51 -2.27 -0.94
CA PRO A 41 10.04 -3.58 -0.61
C PRO A 41 10.06 -3.82 0.90
N GLY A 42 9.72 -5.03 1.32
CA GLY A 42 9.71 -5.44 2.73
C GLY A 42 8.33 -5.45 3.38
N MET A 43 7.26 -5.37 2.58
CA MET A 43 5.89 -5.48 3.07
C MET A 43 5.38 -6.92 3.16
N LEU A 44 5.92 -7.83 2.35
CA LEU A 44 5.48 -9.23 2.36
C LEU A 44 5.81 -9.91 3.69
N SER A 45 4.92 -10.80 4.12
CA SER A 45 5.03 -11.55 5.38
C SER A 45 5.07 -10.66 6.64
N LYS A 46 4.40 -9.50 6.58
CA LYS A 46 4.27 -8.55 7.68
C LYS A 46 2.83 -8.40 8.15
N ASN A 47 2.69 -8.04 9.42
CA ASN A 47 1.41 -7.72 10.04
C ASN A 47 1.39 -6.24 10.41
N TYR A 48 0.38 -5.52 9.93
CA TYR A 48 0.20 -4.10 10.16
C TYR A 48 -1.11 -3.80 10.89
N ASP A 49 -1.10 -2.74 11.68
CA ASP A 49 -2.33 -2.15 12.19
C ASP A 49 -3.00 -1.23 11.15
N GLY A 50 -4.14 -0.63 11.51
CA GLY A 50 -4.87 0.30 10.63
C GLY A 50 -4.15 1.60 10.30
N LEU A 51 -3.04 1.92 10.96
CA LEU A 51 -2.16 3.07 10.69
C LEU A 51 -0.83 2.66 10.06
N GLN A 52 -0.73 1.40 9.62
CA GLN A 52 0.47 0.82 9.03
C GLN A 52 1.67 0.72 9.99
N ASN A 53 1.42 0.58 11.30
CA ASN A 53 2.49 0.23 12.23
C ASN A 53 2.83 -1.26 12.06
N ASP A 54 4.12 -1.57 11.97
CA ASP A 54 4.62 -2.95 11.95
C ASP A 54 4.44 -3.56 13.36
N LEU A 55 3.48 -4.47 13.49
CA LEU A 55 3.13 -5.08 14.78
C LEU A 55 4.26 -5.94 15.35
N ASP A 56 5.13 -6.48 14.51
CA ASP A 56 6.27 -7.29 14.94
C ASP A 56 7.34 -6.46 15.66
N LYS A 57 7.33 -5.14 15.44
CA LYS A 57 8.23 -4.17 16.08
C LYS A 57 7.63 -3.49 17.32
N MET A 58 6.39 -3.79 17.65
CA MET A 58 5.69 -3.17 18.77
C MET A 58 5.83 -4.02 20.04
N ASP A 59 6.18 -3.37 21.13
CA ASP A 59 6.29 -4.05 22.44
C ASP A 59 4.92 -4.19 23.09
N GLY A 60 4.60 -5.41 23.52
CA GLY A 60 3.45 -5.74 24.33
C GLY A 60 2.27 -6.35 23.58
N VAL A 61 1.27 -6.81 24.32
CA VAL A 61 0.08 -7.49 23.80
C VAL A 61 -0.98 -6.51 23.29
N PHE A 62 -0.93 -5.26 23.75
CA PHE A 62 -1.88 -4.21 23.41
C PHE A 62 -1.17 -3.02 22.79
N LEU A 63 -1.81 -2.41 21.79
CA LEU A 63 -1.34 -1.19 21.17
C LEU A 63 -1.36 -0.05 22.20
N LYS A 64 -0.19 0.58 22.43
CA LYS A 64 -0.06 1.72 23.32
C LYS A 64 -0.30 3.01 22.54
N ARG A 65 -0.95 3.99 23.19
CA ARG A 65 -1.20 5.30 22.61
C ARG A 65 0.11 6.01 22.26
N GLY A 66 0.17 6.63 21.09
CA GLY A 66 1.32 7.40 20.64
C GLY A 66 2.55 6.55 20.25
N GLN A 67 2.39 5.24 20.13
CA GLN A 67 3.45 4.35 19.65
C GLN A 67 3.30 4.17 18.14
N TYR A 68 4.31 4.62 17.40
CA TYR A 68 4.37 4.51 15.95
C TYR A 68 5.64 3.79 15.54
N THR A 69 5.52 2.90 14.57
CA THR A 69 6.66 2.20 13.96
C THR A 69 6.72 2.54 12.48
N TYR A 70 7.93 2.63 11.94
CA TYR A 70 8.07 2.80 10.50
C TYR A 70 7.72 1.47 9.80
N PRO A 71 6.87 1.49 8.77
CA PRO A 71 6.30 0.27 8.19
C PRO A 71 7.31 -0.60 7.46
N LEU A 72 8.41 -0.02 6.98
CA LEU A 72 9.45 -0.73 6.22
C LEU A 72 10.74 -0.81 7.02
N ASP A 73 11.65 -1.69 6.62
CA ASP A 73 13.00 -1.76 7.18
C ASP A 73 13.93 -0.87 6.34
N LYS A 74 14.36 0.27 6.91
CA LYS A 74 15.25 1.23 6.25
C LYS A 74 16.69 0.75 6.11
N GLU A 75 17.10 -0.18 6.96
CA GLU A 75 18.47 -0.69 6.96
C GLU A 75 18.65 -1.88 6.03
N ARG A 76 17.55 -2.52 5.64
CA ARG A 76 17.60 -3.65 4.72
C ARG A 76 18.06 -3.20 3.34
N VAL A 77 19.00 -3.95 2.80
CA VAL A 77 19.55 -3.75 1.47
C VAL A 77 18.81 -4.65 0.46
N TRP A 78 18.52 -4.11 -0.71
CA TRP A 78 17.81 -4.75 -1.79
C TRP A 78 18.64 -4.75 -3.06
N HIS A 79 18.72 -5.88 -3.72
CA HIS A 79 19.39 -6.00 -5.02
C HIS A 79 18.49 -5.43 -6.12
N PHE A 80 18.85 -4.25 -6.61
CA PHE A 80 18.11 -3.52 -7.64
C PHE A 80 18.63 -3.89 -9.02
N VAL A 81 17.69 -4.24 -9.90
CA VAL A 81 17.96 -4.51 -11.33
C VAL A 81 17.19 -3.47 -12.15
N PRO A 82 17.88 -2.59 -12.92
CA PRO A 82 17.23 -1.60 -13.77
C PRO A 82 16.50 -2.27 -14.93
N LEU A 83 15.32 -1.74 -15.29
CA LEU A 83 14.52 -2.16 -16.44
C LEU A 83 14.38 -1.03 -17.47
N ALA A 84 14.42 0.22 -17.03
CA ALA A 84 14.39 1.38 -17.90
C ALA A 84 15.82 1.81 -18.26
N ASN A 85 15.95 2.59 -19.34
CA ASN A 85 17.20 3.17 -19.80
C ASN A 85 17.16 4.69 -19.69
N VAL A 86 18.35 5.31 -19.63
CA VAL A 86 18.47 6.77 -19.69
C VAL A 86 17.93 7.26 -21.04
N GLY A 87 17.07 8.27 -20.99
CA GLY A 87 16.38 8.82 -22.17
C GLY A 87 15.00 8.24 -22.44
N ASP A 88 14.58 7.16 -21.74
CA ASP A 88 13.25 6.61 -21.88
C ASP A 88 12.19 7.60 -21.37
N LYS A 89 11.07 7.70 -22.10
CA LYS A 89 9.90 8.47 -21.68
C LYS A 89 8.98 7.60 -20.84
N VAL A 90 8.68 8.05 -19.64
CA VAL A 90 7.91 7.31 -18.65
C VAL A 90 6.73 8.12 -18.14
N GLN A 91 5.66 7.45 -17.80
CA GLN A 91 4.49 8.00 -17.12
C GLN A 91 4.40 7.47 -15.69
N ALA A 92 3.47 8.00 -14.90
CA ALA A 92 3.21 7.47 -13.57
C ALA A 92 3.01 5.94 -13.61
N SER A 93 3.58 5.23 -12.64
CA SER A 93 3.56 3.76 -12.55
C SER A 93 4.39 3.00 -13.61
N ALA A 94 5.14 3.68 -14.47
CA ALA A 94 6.05 3.00 -15.40
C ALA A 94 7.16 2.27 -14.63
N TRP A 95 7.54 1.09 -15.09
CA TRP A 95 8.56 0.27 -14.44
C TRP A 95 9.95 0.86 -14.70
N LEU A 96 10.66 1.17 -13.63
CA LEU A 96 12.03 1.67 -13.69
C LEU A 96 13.05 0.57 -13.39
N GLY A 97 12.69 -0.35 -12.52
CA GLY A 97 13.53 -1.47 -12.14
C GLY A 97 12.74 -2.50 -11.35
N GLN A 98 13.46 -3.44 -10.77
CA GLN A 98 12.88 -4.46 -9.90
C GLN A 98 13.82 -4.86 -8.79
N VAL A 99 13.26 -5.39 -7.72
CA VAL A 99 13.95 -6.10 -6.63
C VAL A 99 13.23 -7.40 -6.35
N ASP A 100 13.92 -8.41 -5.84
CA ASP A 100 13.29 -9.65 -5.44
C ASP A 100 12.87 -9.59 -3.97
N GLU A 101 11.59 -9.81 -3.70
CA GLU A 101 11.06 -9.96 -2.37
C GLU A 101 10.40 -11.33 -2.22
N ASN A 102 10.99 -12.20 -1.41
CA ASN A 102 10.50 -13.58 -1.19
C ASN A 102 10.24 -14.34 -2.50
N PHE A 103 11.17 -14.28 -3.44
CA PHE A 103 11.09 -14.88 -4.79
C PHE A 103 10.03 -14.25 -5.72
N GLN A 104 9.45 -13.13 -5.33
CA GLN A 104 8.55 -12.35 -6.18
C GLN A 104 9.26 -11.09 -6.69
N PRO A 105 9.29 -10.85 -8.01
CA PRO A 105 9.91 -9.65 -8.58
C PRO A 105 9.01 -8.44 -8.34
N LEU A 106 9.33 -7.66 -7.31
CA LEU A 106 8.65 -6.40 -7.03
C LEU A 106 9.14 -5.31 -7.98
N LYS A 107 8.23 -4.70 -8.72
CA LYS A 107 8.55 -3.61 -9.64
C LYS A 107 8.70 -2.28 -8.92
N ILE A 108 9.83 -1.62 -9.12
CA ILE A 108 10.05 -0.25 -8.69
C ILE A 108 9.59 0.68 -9.80
N MET A 109 8.69 1.58 -9.47
CA MET A 109 7.91 2.33 -10.46
C MET A 109 8.16 3.84 -10.34
N ALA A 110 7.95 4.56 -11.43
CA ALA A 110 7.85 6.01 -11.42
C ALA A 110 6.74 6.46 -10.45
N PRO A 111 6.89 7.62 -9.77
CA PRO A 111 5.96 8.06 -8.74
C PRO A 111 4.50 8.07 -9.20
N PHE A 112 3.61 7.47 -8.41
CA PHE A 112 2.17 7.39 -8.71
C PHE A 112 1.50 8.76 -8.78
N THR A 113 2.08 9.75 -8.11
CA THR A 113 1.59 11.14 -8.09
C THR A 113 2.08 11.98 -9.26
N MET A 114 3.01 11.46 -10.07
CA MET A 114 3.55 12.15 -11.24
C MET A 114 2.44 12.43 -12.26
N LYS A 115 2.48 13.61 -12.87
CA LYS A 115 1.57 14.03 -13.93
C LYS A 115 2.34 14.15 -15.23
N GLY A 116 1.66 13.85 -16.34
CA GLY A 116 2.27 13.94 -17.66
C GLY A 116 3.36 12.89 -17.92
N THR A 117 4.30 13.23 -18.78
CA THR A 117 5.42 12.36 -19.17
C THR A 117 6.71 12.93 -18.62
N ALA A 118 7.58 12.09 -18.10
CA ALA A 118 8.93 12.46 -17.70
C ALA A 118 9.95 11.64 -18.49
N THR A 119 11.18 12.13 -18.55
CA THR A 119 12.31 11.44 -19.19
C THR A 119 13.26 10.95 -18.11
N VAL A 120 13.72 9.72 -18.22
CA VAL A 120 14.74 9.15 -17.32
C VAL A 120 16.06 9.87 -17.56
N LYS A 121 16.46 10.73 -16.62
CA LYS A 121 17.72 11.46 -16.66
C LYS A 121 18.88 10.59 -16.22
N THR A 122 18.71 9.89 -15.11
CA THR A 122 19.69 8.94 -14.57
C THR A 122 18.97 7.76 -13.97
N ILE A 123 19.59 6.60 -14.03
CA ILE A 123 19.15 5.40 -13.32
C ILE A 123 20.39 4.70 -12.77
N MET A 124 20.29 4.18 -11.56
CA MET A 124 21.38 3.47 -10.91
C MET A 124 21.63 2.12 -11.61
N PRO A 125 22.89 1.70 -11.72
CA PRO A 125 23.22 0.39 -12.25
C PRO A 125 22.68 -0.73 -11.34
N GLU A 126 22.69 -1.95 -11.83
CA GLU A 126 22.44 -3.13 -11.01
C GLU A 126 23.38 -3.14 -9.80
N GLY A 127 22.80 -3.34 -8.61
CA GLY A 127 23.54 -3.29 -7.36
C GLY A 127 22.64 -3.25 -6.13
N ASP A 128 23.28 -3.11 -5.00
CA ASP A 128 22.65 -3.21 -3.69
C ASP A 128 22.38 -1.81 -3.12
N TYR A 129 21.09 -1.51 -2.85
CA TYR A 129 20.63 -0.20 -2.39
C TYR A 129 19.62 -0.34 -1.24
N LYS A 130 19.54 0.70 -0.41
CA LYS A 130 18.49 0.84 0.60
C LYS A 130 17.23 1.46 -0.01
N ILE A 131 16.10 1.28 0.67
CA ILE A 131 14.79 1.76 0.17
C ILE A 131 14.71 3.29 0.01
N GLU A 132 15.49 4.05 0.77
CA GLU A 132 15.53 5.51 0.72
C GLU A 132 16.58 6.06 -0.26
N ASP A 133 17.44 5.20 -0.81
CA ASP A 133 18.43 5.62 -1.79
C ASP A 133 17.73 6.06 -3.10
N THR A 134 18.25 7.12 -3.70
CA THR A 134 17.76 7.58 -5.00
C THR A 134 18.25 6.63 -6.09
N ILE A 135 17.32 5.84 -6.65
CA ILE A 135 17.61 4.85 -7.70
C ILE A 135 17.48 5.39 -9.12
N ALA A 136 16.72 6.46 -9.29
CA ALA A 136 16.58 7.15 -10.58
C ALA A 136 16.27 8.63 -10.37
N ILE A 137 16.58 9.44 -11.36
CA ILE A 137 16.14 10.84 -11.47
C ILE A 137 15.36 10.96 -12.78
N LEU A 138 14.12 11.43 -12.68
CA LEU A 138 13.27 11.73 -13.83
C LEU A 138 13.22 13.24 -14.02
N THR A 139 13.15 13.71 -15.26
CA THR A 139 12.94 15.12 -15.57
C THR A 139 11.56 15.27 -16.20
N ASP A 140 10.70 16.09 -15.60
CA ASP A 140 9.37 16.38 -16.12
C ASP A 140 9.38 17.26 -17.37
N GLU A 141 8.20 17.56 -17.93
CA GLU A 141 8.04 18.41 -19.11
C GLU A 141 8.42 19.88 -18.83
N GLU A 142 8.44 20.29 -17.57
CA GLU A 142 8.82 21.64 -17.13
C GLU A 142 10.34 21.76 -16.86
N GLY A 143 11.07 20.65 -16.92
CA GLY A 143 12.51 20.59 -16.67
C GLY A 143 12.88 20.39 -15.20
N ASN A 144 11.94 20.07 -14.32
CA ASN A 144 12.21 19.79 -12.91
C ASN A 144 12.67 18.35 -12.71
N ASP A 145 13.65 18.17 -11.86
CA ASP A 145 14.16 16.86 -11.51
C ASP A 145 13.32 16.23 -10.38
N ILE A 146 12.87 15.00 -10.60
CA ILE A 146 12.08 14.20 -9.67
C ILE A 146 12.95 13.03 -9.21
N PRO A 147 13.49 13.04 -7.98
CA PRO A 147 14.23 11.90 -7.45
C PRO A 147 13.26 10.75 -7.15
N VAL A 148 13.63 9.54 -7.53
CA VAL A 148 12.84 8.33 -7.29
C VAL A 148 13.61 7.40 -6.37
N THR A 149 12.93 6.96 -5.32
CA THR A 149 13.39 5.93 -4.38
C THR A 149 12.56 4.66 -4.58
N MET A 150 12.84 3.61 -3.82
CA MET A 150 12.03 2.39 -3.84
C MET A 150 10.69 2.55 -3.08
N ILE A 151 10.45 3.73 -2.48
CA ILE A 151 9.26 4.00 -1.67
C ILE A 151 8.26 4.82 -2.47
N GLN A 152 6.99 4.42 -2.37
CA GLN A 152 5.83 5.18 -2.85
C GLN A 152 4.96 5.59 -1.66
N ARG A 153 4.46 6.83 -1.64
CA ARG A 153 3.47 7.28 -0.67
C ARG A 153 2.14 7.52 -1.40
N TRP A 154 1.08 6.96 -0.83
CA TRP A 154 -0.23 7.06 -1.45
C TRP A 154 -1.33 7.37 -0.43
N PRO A 155 -2.17 8.38 -0.68
CA PRO A 155 -3.29 8.73 0.19
C PRO A 155 -4.31 7.58 0.23
N VAL A 156 -4.63 7.07 1.44
CA VAL A 156 -5.48 5.88 1.62
C VAL A 156 -6.90 6.04 1.07
N LYS A 157 -7.41 7.26 1.00
CA LYS A 157 -8.76 7.55 0.47
C LYS A 157 -8.79 7.82 -1.04
N ARG A 158 -7.66 7.80 -1.71
CA ARG A 158 -7.59 8.05 -3.15
C ARG A 158 -7.51 6.73 -3.91
N ALA A 159 -8.51 6.45 -4.74
CA ALA A 159 -8.47 5.27 -5.60
C ALA A 159 -7.30 5.36 -6.60
N MET A 160 -6.64 4.23 -6.87
CA MET A 160 -5.68 4.12 -7.95
C MET A 160 -6.40 4.20 -9.29
N THR A 161 -5.92 5.06 -10.17
CA THR A 161 -6.46 5.25 -11.53
C THR A 161 -5.39 5.06 -12.62
N ASN A 162 -4.16 4.73 -12.21
CA ASN A 162 -2.99 4.63 -13.09
C ASN A 162 -2.89 3.25 -13.77
N TYR A 163 -4.03 2.66 -14.15
CA TYR A 163 -4.07 1.43 -14.92
C TYR A 163 -4.62 1.72 -16.32
N LYS A 164 -4.07 1.02 -17.30
CA LYS A 164 -4.44 1.23 -18.71
C LYS A 164 -5.89 0.84 -18.97
N GLU A 165 -6.28 -0.32 -18.47
CA GLU A 165 -7.63 -0.88 -18.63
C GLU A 165 -7.95 -1.88 -17.52
N LYS A 166 -9.23 -2.15 -17.33
CA LYS A 166 -9.71 -3.27 -16.52
C LYS A 166 -10.32 -4.31 -17.47
N PRO A 167 -9.59 -5.37 -17.82
CA PRO A 167 -10.14 -6.40 -18.69
C PRO A 167 -11.33 -7.09 -18.03
N ARG A 168 -12.26 -7.59 -18.83
CA ARG A 168 -13.36 -8.39 -18.31
C ARG A 168 -12.80 -9.70 -17.75
N PRO A 169 -13.20 -10.13 -16.55
CA PRO A 169 -12.82 -11.42 -16.01
C PRO A 169 -13.27 -12.54 -16.93
N PHE A 170 -12.37 -13.46 -17.26
CA PHE A 170 -12.67 -14.61 -18.12
C PHE A 170 -12.05 -15.91 -17.60
N LYS A 171 -11.06 -15.83 -16.73
CA LYS A 171 -10.37 -16.98 -16.14
C LYS A 171 -10.96 -17.28 -14.76
N LEU A 172 -11.20 -18.55 -14.48
CA LEU A 172 -11.66 -18.98 -13.15
C LEU A 172 -10.49 -18.95 -12.17
N LEU A 173 -10.76 -18.52 -10.95
CA LEU A 173 -9.86 -18.66 -9.82
C LEU A 173 -10.14 -20.00 -9.15
N GLU A 174 -9.18 -20.91 -9.18
CA GLU A 174 -9.28 -22.18 -8.45
C GLU A 174 -9.09 -21.91 -6.96
N THR A 175 -10.18 -22.05 -6.19
CA THR A 175 -10.17 -21.81 -4.74
C THR A 175 -9.78 -23.05 -3.94
N GLY A 176 -9.75 -24.23 -4.58
CA GLY A 176 -9.54 -25.51 -3.92
C GLY A 176 -10.75 -26.00 -3.12
N VAL A 177 -11.85 -25.23 -3.10
CA VAL A 177 -13.09 -25.61 -2.44
C VAL A 177 -14.09 -26.09 -3.49
N ARG A 178 -14.30 -27.40 -3.57
CA ARG A 178 -15.09 -28.06 -4.64
C ARG A 178 -16.46 -27.41 -4.86
N VAL A 179 -17.18 -27.08 -3.80
CA VAL A 179 -18.53 -26.50 -3.93
C VAL A 179 -18.48 -25.11 -4.56
N ILE A 180 -17.45 -24.33 -4.26
CA ILE A 180 -17.25 -23.00 -4.87
C ILE A 180 -16.88 -23.18 -6.33
N ASP A 181 -15.84 -23.95 -6.61
CA ASP A 181 -15.28 -24.09 -7.96
C ASP A 181 -16.28 -24.69 -8.97
N THR A 182 -17.26 -25.49 -8.50
CA THR A 182 -18.25 -26.13 -9.36
C THR A 182 -19.60 -25.42 -9.42
N LEU A 183 -20.10 -24.88 -8.31
CA LEU A 183 -21.47 -24.33 -8.21
C LEU A 183 -21.53 -22.81 -8.15
N ASN A 184 -20.50 -22.17 -7.62
CA ASN A 184 -20.42 -20.70 -7.47
C ASN A 184 -18.99 -20.20 -7.80
N PRO A 185 -18.49 -20.47 -9.02
CA PRO A 185 -17.10 -20.19 -9.34
C PRO A 185 -16.78 -18.71 -9.21
N ILE A 186 -15.60 -18.43 -8.69
CA ILE A 186 -15.01 -17.10 -8.63
C ILE A 186 -14.09 -16.93 -9.83
N VAL A 187 -14.07 -15.76 -10.42
CA VAL A 187 -13.19 -15.43 -11.54
C VAL A 187 -12.04 -14.53 -11.08
N GLU A 188 -10.89 -14.64 -11.71
CA GLU A 188 -9.76 -13.74 -11.45
C GLU A 188 -10.18 -12.29 -11.69
N GLY A 189 -9.89 -11.41 -10.72
CA GLY A 189 -10.36 -10.02 -10.75
C GLY A 189 -11.84 -9.83 -10.37
N GLY A 190 -12.54 -10.91 -10.01
CA GLY A 190 -13.92 -10.87 -9.53
C GLY A 190 -14.03 -10.54 -8.05
N THR A 191 -15.26 -10.46 -7.56
CA THR A 191 -15.60 -10.24 -6.16
C THR A 191 -16.51 -11.35 -5.67
N GLY A 192 -16.14 -12.00 -4.58
CA GLY A 192 -16.98 -12.97 -3.88
C GLY A 192 -17.58 -12.37 -2.61
N PHE A 193 -18.76 -12.83 -2.23
CA PHE A 193 -19.44 -12.46 -0.99
C PHE A 193 -19.84 -13.71 -0.20
N ILE A 194 -19.47 -13.76 1.07
CA ILE A 194 -19.77 -14.89 1.97
C ILE A 194 -20.71 -14.41 3.07
N PRO A 195 -22.04 -14.40 2.83
CA PRO A 195 -23.02 -14.00 3.84
C PRO A 195 -23.27 -15.12 4.84
N GLY A 196 -23.67 -14.74 6.04
CA GLY A 196 -24.15 -15.71 7.03
C GLY A 196 -24.14 -15.14 8.44
N PRO A 197 -24.99 -15.67 9.35
CA PRO A 197 -24.99 -15.26 10.74
C PRO A 197 -23.74 -15.75 11.48
N PHE A 198 -23.62 -15.37 12.73
CA PHE A 198 -22.53 -15.81 13.61
C PHE A 198 -22.47 -17.35 13.70
N GLY A 199 -21.27 -17.91 13.68
CA GLY A 199 -21.03 -19.35 13.84
C GLY A 199 -21.26 -20.20 12.57
N THR A 200 -21.52 -19.59 11.40
CA THR A 200 -21.74 -20.35 10.14
C THR A 200 -20.45 -20.73 9.42
N GLY A 201 -19.28 -20.45 9.98
CA GLY A 201 -18.00 -20.84 9.40
C GLY A 201 -17.47 -19.91 8.31
N LYS A 202 -17.94 -18.65 8.22
CA LYS A 202 -17.47 -17.66 7.22
C LYS A 202 -15.96 -17.50 7.24
N THR A 203 -15.38 -17.23 8.39
CA THR A 203 -13.94 -17.02 8.57
C THR A 203 -13.16 -18.30 8.23
N VAL A 204 -13.69 -19.47 8.61
CA VAL A 204 -13.06 -20.76 8.26
C VAL A 204 -13.01 -20.95 6.76
N LEU A 205 -14.09 -20.58 6.05
CA LEU A 205 -14.11 -20.65 4.57
C LEU A 205 -13.14 -19.65 3.94
N GLN A 206 -13.07 -18.42 4.46
CA GLN A 206 -12.10 -17.42 4.00
C GLN A 206 -10.65 -17.91 4.18
N HIS A 207 -10.32 -18.49 5.32
CA HIS A 207 -9.00 -19.08 5.58
C HIS A 207 -8.70 -20.25 4.65
N ALA A 208 -9.70 -21.12 4.38
CA ALA A 208 -9.52 -22.22 3.45
C ALA A 208 -9.22 -21.72 2.03
N ILE A 209 -9.97 -20.74 1.55
CA ILE A 209 -9.72 -20.10 0.23
C ILE A 209 -8.32 -19.45 0.22
N SER A 210 -7.97 -18.66 1.23
CA SER A 210 -6.68 -17.98 1.31
C SER A 210 -5.47 -18.92 1.29
N LYS A 211 -5.63 -20.14 1.83
CA LYS A 211 -4.56 -21.16 1.86
C LYS A 211 -4.47 -21.99 0.60
N GLN A 212 -5.56 -22.14 -0.15
CA GLN A 212 -5.68 -23.12 -1.24
C GLN A 212 -5.84 -22.47 -2.60
N ALA A 213 -6.28 -21.21 -2.67
CA ALA A 213 -6.45 -20.52 -3.93
C ALA A 213 -5.11 -20.39 -4.68
N GLU A 214 -5.16 -20.55 -5.99
CA GLU A 214 -4.01 -20.33 -6.87
C GLU A 214 -3.72 -18.83 -6.97
N ALA A 215 -2.94 -18.32 -6.03
CA ALA A 215 -2.56 -16.91 -5.95
C ALA A 215 -1.11 -16.77 -5.47
N ASP A 216 -0.36 -15.86 -6.07
CA ASP A 216 1.04 -15.59 -5.70
C ASP A 216 1.13 -14.83 -4.37
N ILE A 217 0.20 -13.93 -4.12
CA ILE A 217 0.16 -13.08 -2.92
C ILE A 217 -1.25 -13.05 -2.36
N VAL A 218 -1.37 -13.25 -1.06
CA VAL A 218 -2.64 -13.14 -0.32
C VAL A 218 -2.57 -11.94 0.61
N ILE A 219 -3.54 -11.04 0.49
CA ILE A 219 -3.67 -9.87 1.36
C ILE A 219 -4.94 -10.01 2.19
N ILE A 220 -4.80 -9.99 3.50
CA ILE A 220 -5.92 -10.10 4.44
C ILE A 220 -6.09 -8.77 5.16
N ALA A 221 -7.27 -8.16 5.02
CA ALA A 221 -7.66 -6.97 5.77
C ALA A 221 -8.75 -7.35 6.79
N ALA A 222 -8.35 -7.46 8.05
CA ALA A 222 -9.28 -7.77 9.15
C ALA A 222 -9.92 -6.47 9.67
N CYS A 223 -11.22 -6.31 9.45
CA CYS A 223 -11.98 -5.14 9.89
C CYS A 223 -13.06 -5.56 10.88
N GLY A 224 -12.84 -5.28 12.17
CA GLY A 224 -13.79 -5.65 13.24
C GLY A 224 -13.80 -7.13 13.60
N GLU A 225 -12.79 -7.88 13.17
CA GLU A 225 -12.61 -9.30 13.53
C GLU A 225 -11.96 -9.44 14.91
N ARG A 226 -12.08 -10.62 15.50
CA ARG A 226 -11.44 -10.93 16.77
C ARG A 226 -9.95 -11.17 16.57
N ALA A 227 -9.14 -10.74 17.53
CA ALA A 227 -7.68 -10.87 17.45
C ALA A 227 -7.17 -12.33 17.35
N ASN A 228 -8.00 -13.30 17.79
CA ASN A 228 -7.66 -14.73 17.71
C ASN A 228 -8.07 -15.39 16.39
N GLU A 229 -8.70 -14.67 15.48
CA GLU A 229 -9.09 -15.12 14.14
C GLU A 229 -8.07 -14.65 13.09
#